data_38a011f92d2c1ea20fbe462dd3139758
#
_entry.id   38a011f92d2c1ea20fbe462dd3139758
#
_cell.length_a   1.000
_cell.length_b   1.000
_cell.length_c   1.000
_cell.angle_alpha   90.00
_cell.angle_beta   90.00
_cell.angle_gamma   90.00
#
_symmetry.space_group_name_H-M   'P 1'
#
loop_
_entity.id
_entity.type
_entity.pdbx_description
1 polymer ?
#
loop_
_entity_poly.entity_id
_entity_poly.type
_entity_poly.pdbx_seq_one_letter_code
_entity_poly.pdbx_strand_id
1 'polypeptide(L)'
;METIQTWNNINTILDRESIKENIKSILFDFKTKCNDIHFKKGIYIYGTPGCGKTLFIKNILKEIDFDSICYDAGDIRNKSLIDTITSNNISNYNVLTMMQKKQKQIAIIMDEIDGMNNGDKGGIAALIKLIRQKKTKKQQLENVTLNPIICIGNHYSDKKIKELMKVCNVFELKTPNDKQIESFLYKIVPNLSHLFKKLISFIQGDLRKFQFIDKIKNIDSSIINEDFFDKILLTKSYNEDSKNITTHLFENYVPIEKHNTFINENDRTIVSLLYHENISDHMKLNKFKNTTKTYLKILENICYSDYIDRITFQNQIWQFNEMSSIIKTLYSNYIYHKEIPNQNKLTSEIRFTKVLTKYSTEYNNQQFIFNMCQELNLDKKDLIAFFYHINNIFNENMFDNNEFIENLLDNSNINKLDIKRIFKFINKISKRETSKDYLSDDE
;
A
#
# COMPACT_ATOMS: atom_id res chain seq x y z
N MET A 1 0.75 23.23 -29.21
CA MET A 1 0.59 22.05 -30.11
C MET A 1 1.86 21.18 -30.18
N GLU A 2 3.06 21.75 -30.09
CA GLU A 2 4.33 20.98 -30.10
C GLU A 2 4.51 20.02 -28.92
N THR A 3 4.04 20.36 -27.74
CA THR A 3 4.11 19.50 -26.55
C THR A 3 3.31 18.21 -26.69
N ILE A 4 2.21 18.19 -27.47
CA ILE A 4 1.37 17.01 -27.69
C ILE A 4 2.06 16.04 -28.66
N GLN A 5 2.80 16.52 -29.67
CA GLN A 5 3.53 15.69 -30.61
C GLN A 5 4.74 14.98 -29.97
N THR A 6 5.43 15.65 -29.05
CA THR A 6 6.55 15.03 -28.31
C THR A 6 6.09 13.88 -27.42
N TRP A 7 4.90 13.97 -26.84
CA TRP A 7 4.32 12.93 -26.00
C TRP A 7 3.73 11.75 -26.82
N ASN A 8 3.35 11.93 -28.05
CA ASN A 8 2.86 10.83 -28.91
C ASN A 8 3.95 9.79 -29.26
N ASN A 9 5.22 10.21 -29.28
CA ASN A 9 6.35 9.31 -29.55
C ASN A 9 6.92 8.61 -28.30
N ILE A 10 6.32 8.83 -27.13
CA ILE A 10 6.80 8.24 -25.86
C ILE A 10 6.70 6.72 -25.89
N ASN A 11 5.61 6.19 -26.41
CA ASN A 11 5.37 4.75 -26.43
C ASN A 11 6.40 4.00 -27.31
N THR A 12 6.83 4.63 -28.41
CA THR A 12 7.86 4.07 -29.29
C THR A 12 9.24 4.04 -28.60
N ILE A 13 9.60 5.12 -27.90
CA ILE A 13 10.89 5.20 -27.17
C ILE A 13 10.92 4.23 -25.99
N LEU A 14 9.76 4.00 -25.33
CA LEU A 14 9.63 3.10 -24.19
C LEU A 14 9.35 1.65 -24.57
N ASP A 15 9.39 1.29 -25.87
CA ASP A 15 9.10 -0.04 -26.39
C ASP A 15 7.74 -0.61 -25.97
N ARG A 16 6.71 0.26 -25.90
CA ARG A 16 5.37 -0.10 -25.41
C ARG A 16 4.34 -0.32 -26.51
N GLU A 17 4.73 -0.25 -27.79
CA GLU A 17 3.81 -0.38 -28.92
C GLU A 17 3.15 -1.75 -28.95
N SER A 18 3.87 -2.82 -28.68
CA SER A 18 3.32 -4.19 -28.62
C SER A 18 2.24 -4.33 -27.53
N ILE A 19 2.47 -3.74 -26.35
CA ILE A 19 1.50 -3.73 -25.25
C ILE A 19 0.27 -2.90 -25.63
N LYS A 20 0.48 -1.76 -26.28
CA LYS A 20 -0.58 -0.89 -26.77
C LYS A 20 -1.49 -1.60 -27.75
N GLU A 21 -0.94 -2.28 -28.76
CA GLU A 21 -1.72 -3.02 -29.76
C GLU A 21 -2.48 -4.20 -29.13
N ASN A 22 -1.87 -4.92 -28.20
CA ASN A 22 -2.55 -6.00 -27.47
C ASN A 22 -3.73 -5.47 -26.65
N ILE A 23 -3.58 -4.35 -25.97
CA ILE A 23 -4.69 -3.74 -25.21
C ILE A 23 -5.81 -3.29 -26.15
N LYS A 24 -5.47 -2.66 -27.28
CA LYS A 24 -6.46 -2.27 -28.29
C LYS A 24 -7.24 -3.49 -28.81
N SER A 25 -6.55 -4.57 -29.15
CA SER A 25 -7.20 -5.80 -29.64
C SER A 25 -8.19 -6.37 -28.60
N ILE A 26 -7.82 -6.40 -27.32
CA ILE A 26 -8.70 -6.84 -26.24
C ILE A 26 -9.93 -5.95 -26.10
N LEU A 27 -9.77 -4.63 -26.21
CA LEU A 27 -10.87 -3.68 -26.11
C LEU A 27 -11.84 -3.78 -27.31
N PHE A 28 -11.32 -4.01 -28.51
CA PHE A 28 -12.16 -4.29 -29.68
C PHE A 28 -12.88 -5.63 -29.58
N ASP A 29 -12.17 -6.68 -29.13
CA ASP A 29 -12.72 -8.02 -28.93
C ASP A 29 -13.79 -8.05 -27.83
N PHE A 30 -13.71 -7.15 -26.86
CA PHE A 30 -14.69 -7.06 -25.78
C PHE A 30 -16.12 -6.90 -26.30
N LYS A 31 -16.30 -6.14 -27.38
CA LYS A 31 -17.61 -5.90 -27.99
C LYS A 31 -18.21 -7.17 -28.63
N THR A 32 -17.38 -7.97 -29.25
CA THR A 32 -17.82 -9.17 -30.00
C THR A 32 -17.83 -10.43 -29.14
N LYS A 33 -16.89 -10.54 -28.18
CA LYS A 33 -16.62 -11.75 -27.38
C LYS A 33 -17.07 -11.61 -25.91
N CYS A 34 -17.87 -10.59 -25.57
CA CYS A 34 -18.32 -10.35 -24.20
C CYS A 34 -19.03 -11.55 -23.56
N ASN A 35 -19.70 -12.38 -24.34
CA ASN A 35 -20.44 -13.56 -23.88
C ASN A 35 -19.62 -14.86 -23.88
N ASP A 36 -18.40 -14.84 -24.43
CA ASP A 36 -17.54 -16.02 -24.44
C ASP A 36 -17.02 -16.36 -23.06
N ILE A 37 -17.17 -17.63 -22.68
CA ILE A 37 -16.74 -18.14 -21.35
C ILE A 37 -15.21 -18.08 -21.19
N HIS A 38 -14.46 -18.16 -22.29
CA HIS A 38 -13.00 -18.17 -22.28
C HIS A 38 -12.39 -16.77 -22.34
N PHE A 39 -13.17 -15.75 -22.69
CA PHE A 39 -12.68 -14.40 -22.82
C PHE A 39 -12.47 -13.74 -21.44
N LYS A 40 -11.28 -13.19 -21.21
CA LYS A 40 -10.97 -12.43 -19.99
C LYS A 40 -11.40 -10.97 -20.16
N LYS A 41 -12.37 -10.53 -19.37
CA LYS A 41 -13.00 -9.21 -19.47
C LYS A 41 -12.22 -8.07 -18.83
N GLY A 42 -11.29 -8.40 -17.93
CA GLY A 42 -10.49 -7.41 -17.20
C GLY A 42 -9.10 -7.28 -17.80
N ILE A 43 -8.54 -6.08 -17.68
CA ILE A 43 -7.15 -5.77 -17.98
C ILE A 43 -6.49 -5.31 -16.67
N TYR A 44 -5.32 -5.88 -16.34
CA TYR A 44 -4.54 -5.45 -15.19
C TYR A 44 -3.17 -4.95 -15.64
N ILE A 45 -2.86 -3.71 -15.27
CA ILE A 45 -1.60 -3.05 -15.62
C ILE A 45 -0.85 -2.72 -14.36
N TYR A 46 0.39 -3.19 -14.27
CA TYR A 46 1.26 -2.90 -13.13
C TYR A 46 2.63 -2.38 -13.56
N GLY A 47 3.32 -1.76 -12.64
CA GLY A 47 4.67 -1.22 -12.83
C GLY A 47 5.02 -0.28 -11.70
N THR A 48 6.25 0.22 -11.69
CA THR A 48 6.73 1.14 -10.66
C THR A 48 5.93 2.46 -10.64
N PRO A 49 5.85 3.14 -9.49
CA PRO A 49 5.29 4.48 -9.42
C PRO A 49 6.00 5.43 -10.41
N GLY A 50 5.25 6.30 -11.06
CA GLY A 50 5.82 7.27 -12.00
C GLY A 50 6.12 6.76 -13.41
N CYS A 51 6.00 5.45 -13.71
CA CYS A 51 6.22 4.94 -15.07
C CYS A 51 5.13 5.32 -16.08
N GLY A 52 4.08 6.06 -15.67
CA GLY A 52 3.06 6.62 -16.57
C GLY A 52 1.89 5.70 -16.90
N LYS A 53 1.54 4.73 -16.03
CA LYS A 53 0.44 3.75 -16.23
C LYS A 53 -0.90 4.38 -16.60
N THR A 54 -1.36 5.28 -15.76
CA THR A 54 -2.67 5.96 -15.91
C THR A 54 -2.72 6.78 -17.20
N LEU A 55 -1.65 7.51 -17.50
CA LEU A 55 -1.56 8.32 -18.72
C LEU A 55 -1.54 7.44 -19.98
N PHE A 56 -0.81 6.32 -19.94
CA PHE A 56 -0.73 5.35 -21.02
C PHE A 56 -2.11 4.82 -21.41
N ILE A 57 -2.91 4.40 -20.42
CA ILE A 57 -4.27 3.90 -20.65
C ILE A 57 -5.20 5.00 -21.14
N LYS A 58 -5.18 6.19 -20.53
CA LYS A 58 -6.00 7.30 -20.97
C LYS A 58 -5.71 7.68 -22.43
N ASN A 59 -4.46 7.63 -22.85
CA ASN A 59 -4.09 7.89 -24.24
C ASN A 59 -4.60 6.79 -25.20
N ILE A 60 -4.48 5.51 -24.83
CA ILE A 60 -5.02 4.41 -25.65
C ILE A 60 -6.54 4.55 -25.82
N LEU A 61 -7.28 4.81 -24.72
CA LEU A 61 -8.73 4.97 -24.78
C LEU A 61 -9.15 6.18 -25.64
N LYS A 62 -8.40 7.28 -25.58
CA LYS A 62 -8.63 8.43 -26.47
C LYS A 62 -8.39 8.11 -27.94
N GLU A 63 -7.34 7.32 -28.25
CA GLU A 63 -7.05 6.92 -29.64
C GLU A 63 -8.13 6.02 -30.25
N ILE A 64 -8.78 5.18 -29.44
CA ILE A 64 -9.88 4.31 -29.91
C ILE A 64 -11.28 4.89 -29.66
N ASP A 65 -11.33 6.17 -29.29
CA ASP A 65 -12.56 6.93 -29.06
C ASP A 65 -13.49 6.34 -27.99
N PHE A 66 -12.89 5.82 -26.89
CA PHE A 66 -13.58 5.37 -25.69
C PHE A 66 -13.66 6.49 -24.66
N ASP A 67 -14.82 6.65 -24.01
CA ASP A 67 -14.95 7.46 -22.82
C ASP A 67 -14.46 6.66 -21.59
N SER A 68 -13.83 7.32 -20.62
CA SER A 68 -13.29 6.68 -19.43
C SER A 68 -13.90 7.23 -18.15
N ILE A 69 -14.37 6.36 -17.28
CA ILE A 69 -14.73 6.67 -15.89
C ILE A 69 -13.58 6.18 -15.01
N CYS A 70 -12.94 7.11 -14.29
CA CYS A 70 -11.82 6.80 -13.41
C CYS A 70 -12.29 6.82 -11.95
N TYR A 71 -11.93 5.78 -11.21
CA TYR A 71 -12.00 5.73 -9.75
C TYR A 71 -10.58 5.62 -9.21
N ASP A 72 -10.20 6.57 -8.39
CA ASP A 72 -8.86 6.62 -7.79
C ASP A 72 -8.89 6.37 -6.26
N ALA A 73 -7.76 6.57 -5.59
CA ALA A 73 -7.64 6.33 -4.15
C ALA A 73 -8.50 7.28 -3.30
N GLY A 74 -8.91 8.42 -3.84
CA GLY A 74 -9.80 9.38 -3.15
C GLY A 74 -11.27 8.97 -3.17
N ASP A 75 -11.65 8.07 -4.06
CA ASP A 75 -13.02 7.61 -4.18
C ASP A 75 -13.31 6.44 -3.22
N ILE A 76 -14.54 6.35 -2.74
CA ILE A 76 -14.99 5.20 -1.94
C ILE A 76 -15.21 4.01 -2.88
N ARG A 77 -14.32 3.01 -2.87
CA ARG A 77 -14.34 1.85 -3.77
C ARG A 77 -14.75 0.55 -3.04
N ASN A 78 -15.72 0.67 -2.15
CA ASN A 78 -16.24 -0.45 -1.39
C ASN A 78 -17.15 -1.37 -2.26
N LYS A 79 -17.59 -2.47 -1.66
CA LYS A 79 -18.51 -3.42 -2.34
C LYS A 79 -19.76 -2.73 -2.87
N SER A 80 -20.36 -1.79 -2.13
CA SER A 80 -21.61 -1.14 -2.53
C SER A 80 -21.46 -0.30 -3.80
N LEU A 81 -20.35 0.42 -3.97
CA LEU A 81 -20.08 1.15 -5.21
C LEU A 81 -19.92 0.20 -6.39
N ILE A 82 -19.20 -0.92 -6.22
CA ILE A 82 -19.00 -1.89 -7.29
C ILE A 82 -20.34 -2.55 -7.68
N ASP A 83 -21.21 -2.81 -6.70
CA ASP A 83 -22.56 -3.30 -6.97
C ASP A 83 -23.41 -2.22 -7.68
N THR A 84 -23.26 -0.93 -7.38
CA THR A 84 -23.94 0.16 -8.11
C THR A 84 -23.43 0.33 -9.54
N ILE A 85 -22.15 0.15 -9.79
CA ILE A 85 -21.58 0.12 -11.16
C ILE A 85 -22.28 -0.96 -12.01
N THR A 86 -22.69 -2.07 -11.39
CA THR A 86 -23.36 -3.16 -12.09
C THR A 86 -24.87 -3.03 -12.15
N SER A 87 -25.52 -2.61 -11.05
CA SER A 87 -26.98 -2.58 -10.92
C SER A 87 -27.60 -1.38 -11.61
N ASN A 88 -26.93 -0.24 -11.63
CA ASN A 88 -27.48 0.97 -12.23
C ASN A 88 -27.24 1.05 -13.75
N ASN A 89 -26.80 -0.07 -14.39
CA ASN A 89 -26.51 -0.09 -15.82
C ASN A 89 -25.90 1.27 -16.21
N ILE A 90 -24.63 1.51 -15.80
CA ILE A 90 -23.90 2.58 -16.45
C ILE A 90 -24.07 2.28 -17.92
N SER A 91 -24.98 3.02 -18.55
CA SER A 91 -25.35 2.82 -19.93
C SER A 91 -24.04 2.71 -20.72
N ASN A 92 -23.96 1.80 -21.66
CA ASN A 92 -22.75 1.62 -22.47
C ASN A 92 -22.34 2.92 -23.18
N TYR A 93 -23.09 4.00 -22.97
CA TYR A 93 -22.94 5.29 -23.66
C TYR A 93 -23.17 6.48 -22.71
N ASN A 94 -22.35 7.49 -22.88
CA ASN A 94 -22.52 8.77 -22.20
C ASN A 94 -23.73 9.52 -22.77
N VAL A 95 -24.62 10.05 -21.91
CA VAL A 95 -25.82 10.78 -22.32
C VAL A 95 -25.49 11.97 -23.23
N LEU A 96 -24.40 12.69 -22.96
CA LEU A 96 -23.97 13.82 -23.80
C LEU A 96 -23.57 13.38 -25.22
N THR A 97 -22.91 12.24 -25.36
CA THR A 97 -22.53 11.68 -26.67
C THR A 97 -23.73 11.11 -27.42
N MET A 98 -24.73 10.60 -26.69
CA MET A 98 -26.01 10.20 -27.30
C MET A 98 -26.75 11.41 -27.91
N MET A 99 -26.77 12.54 -27.21
CA MET A 99 -27.38 13.78 -27.72
C MET A 99 -26.64 14.32 -28.97
N GLN A 100 -25.32 14.09 -29.05
CA GLN A 100 -24.49 14.48 -30.21
C GLN A 100 -24.48 13.44 -31.35
N LYS A 101 -25.30 12.38 -31.27
CA LYS A 101 -25.34 11.24 -32.21
C LYS A 101 -24.00 10.53 -32.41
N LYS A 102 -23.04 10.70 -31.50
CA LYS A 102 -21.77 9.96 -31.45
C LYS A 102 -21.84 8.94 -30.35
N GLN A 103 -21.89 7.67 -30.71
CA GLN A 103 -21.91 6.57 -29.72
C GLN A 103 -20.47 6.19 -29.33
N LYS A 104 -19.99 6.68 -28.18
CA LYS A 104 -18.71 6.26 -27.60
C LYS A 104 -18.93 5.23 -26.51
N GLN A 105 -18.11 4.19 -26.52
CA GLN A 105 -18.13 3.18 -25.47
C GLN A 105 -17.45 3.70 -24.20
N ILE A 106 -17.87 3.21 -23.04
CA ILE A 106 -17.32 3.58 -21.75
C ILE A 106 -16.39 2.48 -21.26
N ALA A 107 -15.19 2.84 -20.82
CA ALA A 107 -14.27 1.96 -20.10
C ALA A 107 -14.14 2.42 -18.64
N ILE A 108 -14.10 1.49 -17.70
CA ILE A 108 -13.96 1.78 -16.27
C ILE A 108 -12.50 1.59 -15.89
N ILE A 109 -11.88 2.62 -15.34
CA ILE A 109 -10.51 2.59 -14.84
C ILE A 109 -10.55 2.58 -13.32
N MET A 110 -9.98 1.55 -12.70
CA MET A 110 -9.74 1.45 -11.26
C MET A 110 -8.25 1.69 -11.01
N ASP A 111 -7.90 2.90 -10.60
CA ASP A 111 -6.51 3.28 -10.34
C ASP A 111 -6.11 3.01 -8.88
N GLU A 112 -4.81 2.79 -8.64
CA GLU A 112 -4.25 2.50 -7.31
C GLU A 112 -4.99 1.38 -6.54
N ILE A 113 -5.23 0.25 -7.21
CA ILE A 113 -5.95 -0.90 -6.60
C ILE A 113 -5.24 -1.42 -5.35
N ASP A 114 -3.95 -1.21 -5.23
CA ASP A 114 -3.15 -1.62 -4.07
C ASP A 114 -3.69 -0.99 -2.76
N GLY A 115 -4.22 0.23 -2.83
CA GLY A 115 -4.83 0.94 -1.71
C GLY A 115 -6.15 0.34 -1.23
N MET A 116 -6.88 -0.39 -2.07
CA MET A 116 -8.19 -0.97 -1.73
C MET A 116 -8.13 -2.04 -0.64
N ASN A 117 -6.97 -2.60 -0.35
CA ASN A 117 -6.81 -3.62 0.69
C ASN A 117 -7.01 -3.08 2.11
N ASN A 118 -6.70 -1.80 2.33
CA ASN A 118 -6.65 -1.20 3.66
C ASN A 118 -7.94 -0.42 4.03
N GLY A 119 -8.66 0.13 3.06
CA GLY A 119 -9.83 1.01 3.27
C GLY A 119 -11.15 0.44 2.76
N ASP A 120 -11.13 -0.18 1.60
CA ASP A 120 -12.35 -0.57 0.88
C ASP A 120 -12.74 -2.02 1.15
N LYS A 121 -13.53 -2.25 2.23
CA LYS A 121 -13.94 -3.59 2.65
C LYS A 121 -14.68 -4.35 1.52
N GLY A 122 -14.06 -5.42 1.03
CA GLY A 122 -14.66 -6.32 0.04
C GLY A 122 -14.62 -5.84 -1.41
N GLY A 123 -14.08 -4.66 -1.72
CA GLY A 123 -14.05 -4.09 -3.07
C GLY A 123 -13.32 -4.98 -4.09
N ILE A 124 -12.10 -5.42 -3.80
CA ILE A 124 -11.35 -6.33 -4.70
C ILE A 124 -12.09 -7.64 -4.95
N ALA A 125 -12.71 -8.22 -3.90
CA ALA A 125 -13.48 -9.46 -4.05
C ALA A 125 -14.72 -9.27 -4.93
N ALA A 126 -15.38 -8.12 -4.84
CA ALA A 126 -16.50 -7.76 -5.71
C ALA A 126 -16.03 -7.55 -7.16
N LEU A 127 -14.90 -6.86 -7.39
CA LEU A 127 -14.30 -6.73 -8.71
C LEU A 127 -13.94 -8.09 -9.33
N ILE A 128 -13.32 -8.99 -8.57
CA ILE A 128 -13.02 -10.36 -9.02
C ILE A 128 -14.30 -11.09 -9.44
N LYS A 129 -15.38 -11.00 -8.63
CA LYS A 129 -16.66 -11.59 -8.98
C LYS A 129 -17.25 -11.02 -10.27
N LEU A 130 -17.09 -9.72 -10.49
CA LEU A 130 -17.60 -9.03 -11.67
C LEU A 130 -16.84 -9.39 -12.95
N ILE A 131 -15.51 -9.47 -12.87
CA ILE A 131 -14.61 -9.69 -14.01
C ILE A 131 -14.44 -11.17 -14.36
N ARG A 132 -14.50 -12.08 -13.36
CA ARG A 132 -14.18 -13.49 -13.55
C ARG A 132 -15.06 -14.17 -14.60
N GLN A 133 -14.49 -15.16 -15.25
CA GLN A 133 -15.19 -16.05 -16.14
C GLN A 133 -16.23 -16.89 -15.38
N LYS A 134 -17.46 -16.98 -15.89
CA LYS A 134 -18.60 -17.65 -15.25
C LYS A 134 -18.62 -19.15 -15.63
N LYS A 135 -17.75 -19.95 -15.00
CA LYS A 135 -17.58 -21.39 -15.33
C LYS A 135 -18.59 -22.31 -14.67
N THR A 136 -19.15 -21.95 -13.50
CA THR A 136 -20.11 -22.79 -12.77
C THR A 136 -21.52 -22.21 -12.83
N LYS A 137 -22.56 -23.09 -12.69
CA LYS A 137 -23.97 -22.67 -12.69
C LYS A 137 -24.26 -21.55 -11.65
N LYS A 138 -23.66 -21.63 -10.46
CA LYS A 138 -23.77 -20.58 -9.44
C LYS A 138 -23.13 -19.25 -9.87
N GLN A 139 -22.01 -19.32 -10.59
CA GLN A 139 -21.33 -18.13 -11.09
C GLN A 139 -22.08 -17.47 -12.26
N GLN A 140 -22.83 -18.24 -13.04
CA GLN A 140 -23.63 -17.72 -14.16
C GLN A 140 -24.79 -16.84 -13.67
N LEU A 141 -25.24 -17.02 -12.42
CA LEU A 141 -26.26 -16.17 -11.78
C LEU A 141 -25.69 -14.82 -11.26
N GLU A 142 -24.37 -14.65 -11.27
CA GLU A 142 -23.74 -13.40 -10.83
C GLU A 142 -23.81 -12.33 -11.94
N ASN A 143 -23.84 -11.07 -11.52
CA ASN A 143 -23.81 -9.94 -12.44
C ASN A 143 -22.54 -9.97 -13.31
N VAL A 144 -22.68 -9.53 -14.55
CA VAL A 144 -21.61 -9.45 -15.54
C VAL A 144 -21.42 -7.99 -15.92
N THR A 145 -20.16 -7.55 -16.03
CA THR A 145 -19.88 -6.20 -16.53
C THR A 145 -20.21 -6.08 -18.01
N LEU A 146 -20.88 -4.99 -18.36
CA LEU A 146 -21.16 -4.59 -19.75
C LEU A 146 -20.04 -3.71 -20.32
N ASN A 147 -19.18 -3.16 -19.46
CA ASN A 147 -18.06 -2.28 -19.83
C ASN A 147 -16.72 -2.93 -19.51
N PRO A 148 -15.66 -2.72 -20.30
CA PRO A 148 -14.33 -3.20 -19.97
C PRO A 148 -13.81 -2.54 -18.71
N ILE A 149 -13.23 -3.33 -17.79
CA ILE A 149 -12.64 -2.85 -16.54
C ILE A 149 -11.12 -2.94 -16.63
N ILE A 150 -10.48 -1.80 -16.43
CA ILE A 150 -9.03 -1.65 -16.46
C ILE A 150 -8.54 -1.35 -15.05
N CYS A 151 -7.77 -2.24 -14.49
CA CYS A 151 -7.22 -2.17 -13.16
C CYS A 151 -5.75 -1.74 -13.22
N ILE A 152 -5.36 -0.75 -12.44
CA ILE A 152 -3.98 -0.22 -12.39
C ILE A 152 -3.44 -0.38 -10.98
N GLY A 153 -2.24 -0.97 -10.85
CA GLY A 153 -1.56 -1.16 -9.57
C GLY A 153 -0.06 -0.92 -9.66
N ASN A 154 0.61 -0.84 -8.50
CA ASN A 154 2.06 -0.67 -8.44
C ASN A 154 2.78 -2.01 -8.27
N HIS A 155 2.24 -2.91 -7.44
CA HIS A 155 2.87 -4.19 -7.10
C HIS A 155 1.88 -5.36 -7.24
N TYR A 156 2.45 -6.58 -7.32
CA TYR A 156 1.69 -7.83 -7.44
C TYR A 156 1.89 -8.77 -6.22
N SER A 157 2.42 -8.25 -5.11
CA SER A 157 2.79 -9.07 -3.94
C SER A 157 1.59 -9.62 -3.15
N ASP A 158 0.48 -8.88 -3.11
CA ASP A 158 -0.68 -9.23 -2.31
C ASP A 158 -1.48 -10.42 -2.84
N LYS A 159 -1.96 -11.27 -1.93
CA LYS A 159 -2.76 -12.48 -2.28
C LYS A 159 -4.01 -12.13 -3.09
N LYS A 160 -4.76 -11.09 -2.70
CA LYS A 160 -5.97 -10.66 -3.40
C LYS A 160 -5.68 -10.11 -4.80
N ILE A 161 -4.58 -9.37 -4.95
CA ILE A 161 -4.14 -8.87 -6.26
C ILE A 161 -3.72 -10.04 -7.15
N LYS A 162 -3.02 -11.04 -6.62
CA LYS A 162 -2.70 -12.26 -7.37
C LYS A 162 -3.95 -13.02 -7.85
N GLU A 163 -5.02 -13.03 -7.06
CA GLU A 163 -6.30 -13.60 -7.48
C GLU A 163 -6.95 -12.78 -8.61
N LEU A 164 -6.89 -11.44 -8.52
CA LEU A 164 -7.36 -10.55 -9.58
C LEU A 164 -6.58 -10.75 -10.89
N MET A 165 -5.25 -10.87 -10.81
CA MET A 165 -4.39 -11.12 -11.97
C MET A 165 -4.75 -12.41 -12.72
N LYS A 166 -5.19 -13.47 -12.02
CA LYS A 166 -5.60 -14.74 -12.66
C LYS A 166 -6.81 -14.56 -13.59
N VAL A 167 -7.70 -13.63 -13.27
CA VAL A 167 -8.94 -13.40 -14.04
C VAL A 167 -8.81 -12.28 -15.08
N CYS A 168 -7.72 -11.51 -15.04
CA CYS A 168 -7.43 -10.42 -15.97
C CYS A 168 -6.37 -10.80 -17.02
N ASN A 169 -6.30 -10.02 -18.10
CA ASN A 169 -5.14 -9.94 -18.98
C ASN A 169 -4.12 -9.01 -18.32
N VAL A 170 -2.90 -9.50 -18.10
CA VAL A 170 -1.89 -8.83 -17.27
C VAL A 170 -0.81 -8.23 -18.15
N PHE A 171 -0.49 -6.95 -17.95
CA PHE A 171 0.57 -6.22 -18.64
C PHE A 171 1.49 -5.51 -17.66
N GLU A 172 2.79 -5.66 -17.85
CA GLU A 172 3.81 -4.96 -17.09
C GLU A 172 4.32 -3.75 -17.87
N LEU A 173 4.28 -2.57 -17.24
CA LEU A 173 4.95 -1.38 -17.76
C LEU A 173 6.29 -1.20 -17.04
N LYS A 174 7.35 -1.59 -17.73
CA LYS A 174 8.72 -1.45 -17.21
C LYS A 174 9.10 0.02 -17.00
N THR A 175 9.95 0.25 -16.00
CA THR A 175 10.61 1.55 -15.80
C THR A 175 11.47 1.90 -16.99
N PRO A 176 11.50 3.18 -17.41
CA PRO A 176 12.43 3.63 -18.42
C PRO A 176 13.89 3.36 -18.02
N ASN A 177 14.67 2.84 -18.95
CA ASN A 177 16.10 2.66 -18.79
C ASN A 177 16.85 3.98 -19.00
N ASP A 178 18.08 4.11 -18.45
CA ASP A 178 18.87 5.32 -18.56
C ASP A 178 19.08 5.79 -20.01
N LYS A 179 19.27 4.87 -20.96
CA LYS A 179 19.37 5.18 -22.39
C LYS A 179 18.07 5.77 -22.97
N GLN A 180 16.94 5.25 -22.55
CA GLN A 180 15.62 5.77 -22.97
C GLN A 180 15.40 7.16 -22.36
N ILE A 181 15.78 7.36 -21.09
CA ILE A 181 15.74 8.65 -20.40
C ILE A 181 16.61 9.67 -21.14
N GLU A 182 17.84 9.29 -21.50
CA GLU A 182 18.75 10.12 -22.25
C GLU A 182 18.19 10.54 -23.60
N SER A 183 17.58 9.60 -24.34
CA SER A 183 16.93 9.90 -25.63
C SER A 183 15.76 10.88 -25.50
N PHE A 184 15.05 10.86 -24.37
CA PHE A 184 14.02 11.87 -24.04
C PHE A 184 14.61 13.21 -23.74
N LEU A 185 15.66 13.26 -22.92
CA LEU A 185 16.34 14.51 -22.57
C LEU A 185 16.90 15.22 -23.81
N TYR A 186 17.46 14.48 -24.77
CA TYR A 186 17.89 15.05 -26.04
C TYR A 186 16.75 15.74 -26.82
N LYS A 187 15.54 15.20 -26.75
CA LYS A 187 14.39 15.81 -27.43
C LYS A 187 13.82 17.03 -26.69
N ILE A 188 13.83 16.99 -25.38
CA ILE A 188 13.22 18.05 -24.55
C ILE A 188 14.22 19.18 -24.31
N VAL A 189 15.48 18.87 -23.96
CA VAL A 189 16.47 19.87 -23.52
C VAL A 189 17.84 19.60 -24.18
N PRO A 190 17.97 19.74 -25.50
CA PRO A 190 19.22 19.44 -26.21
C PRO A 190 20.41 20.29 -25.74
N ASN A 191 20.15 21.51 -25.26
CA ASN A 191 21.19 22.47 -24.86
C ASN A 191 21.87 22.14 -23.52
N LEU A 192 21.37 21.18 -22.74
CA LEU A 192 21.87 20.83 -21.40
C LEU A 192 22.56 19.46 -21.36
N SER A 193 23.18 19.05 -22.47
CA SER A 193 23.83 17.74 -22.57
C SER A 193 24.89 17.47 -21.49
N HIS A 194 25.59 18.50 -21.01
CA HIS A 194 26.56 18.41 -19.93
C HIS A 194 25.95 18.03 -18.57
N LEU A 195 24.64 18.29 -18.37
CA LEU A 195 23.91 17.99 -17.12
C LEU A 195 23.16 16.66 -17.17
N PHE A 196 23.17 15.93 -18.29
CA PHE A 196 22.35 14.72 -18.45
C PHE A 196 22.61 13.66 -17.39
N LYS A 197 23.84 13.46 -16.93
CA LYS A 197 24.13 12.52 -15.84
C LYS A 197 23.43 12.89 -14.54
N LYS A 198 23.43 14.19 -14.17
CA LYS A 198 22.72 14.69 -12.98
C LYS A 198 21.20 14.58 -13.16
N LEU A 199 20.68 14.87 -14.36
CA LEU A 199 19.26 14.75 -14.70
C LEU A 199 18.78 13.30 -14.66
N ILE A 200 19.53 12.35 -15.18
CA ILE A 200 19.21 10.92 -15.15
C ILE A 200 19.14 10.44 -13.69
N SER A 201 20.12 10.80 -12.86
CA SER A 201 20.10 10.45 -11.43
C SER A 201 18.94 11.08 -10.67
N PHE A 202 18.47 12.26 -11.06
CA PHE A 202 17.27 12.88 -10.49
C PHE A 202 16.00 12.19 -10.95
N ILE A 203 15.86 11.90 -12.24
CA ILE A 203 14.64 11.34 -12.85
C ILE A 203 14.36 9.93 -12.33
N GLN A 204 15.38 9.07 -12.23
CA GLN A 204 15.26 7.71 -11.70
C GLN A 204 14.10 6.90 -12.29
N GLY A 205 13.75 7.09 -13.56
CA GLY A 205 12.65 6.42 -14.23
C GLY A 205 11.25 6.99 -13.97
N ASP A 206 11.11 8.08 -13.19
CA ASP A 206 9.81 8.74 -12.96
C ASP A 206 9.51 9.76 -14.07
N LEU A 207 8.54 9.44 -14.93
CA LEU A 207 8.11 10.31 -16.03
C LEU A 207 7.47 11.62 -15.57
N ARG A 208 7.00 11.73 -14.33
CA ARG A 208 6.45 12.99 -13.77
C ARG A 208 7.53 14.05 -13.63
N LYS A 209 8.76 13.61 -13.33
CA LYS A 209 9.92 14.52 -13.23
C LYS A 209 10.32 15.10 -14.59
N PHE A 210 10.08 14.38 -15.69
CA PHE A 210 10.22 14.94 -17.03
C PHE A 210 9.24 16.10 -17.28
N GLN A 211 7.97 15.90 -16.90
CA GLN A 211 6.97 16.98 -17.04
C GLN A 211 7.35 18.21 -16.22
N PHE A 212 7.95 18.00 -15.06
CA PHE A 212 8.46 19.08 -14.22
C PHE A 212 9.61 19.83 -14.90
N ILE A 213 10.59 19.12 -15.46
CA ILE A 213 11.71 19.73 -16.20
C ILE A 213 11.21 20.49 -17.44
N ASP A 214 10.28 19.91 -18.19
CA ASP A 214 9.68 20.54 -19.38
C ASP A 214 8.94 21.82 -19.02
N LYS A 215 8.18 21.84 -17.92
CA LYS A 215 7.52 23.03 -17.42
C LYS A 215 8.51 24.13 -17.02
N ILE A 216 9.59 23.79 -16.31
CA ILE A 216 10.61 24.77 -15.92
C ILE A 216 11.26 25.37 -17.16
N LYS A 217 11.64 24.55 -18.14
CA LYS A 217 12.20 25.02 -19.42
C LYS A 217 11.30 26.04 -20.10
N ASN A 218 9.97 25.81 -20.08
CA ASN A 218 8.99 26.67 -20.73
C ASN A 218 8.77 28.00 -19.98
N ILE A 219 9.08 28.06 -18.67
CA ILE A 219 9.00 29.28 -17.87
C ILE A 219 10.24 30.12 -18.11
N ASP A 220 11.42 29.59 -17.87
CA ASP A 220 12.71 30.26 -18.12
C ASP A 220 13.85 29.24 -18.22
N SER A 221 14.46 29.16 -19.38
CA SER A 221 15.58 28.25 -19.64
C SER A 221 16.87 28.64 -18.91
N SER A 222 16.99 29.87 -18.41
CA SER A 222 18.14 30.36 -17.66
C SER A 222 18.20 29.86 -16.21
N ILE A 223 17.06 29.42 -15.66
CA ILE A 223 16.95 28.92 -14.29
C ILE A 223 17.65 27.57 -14.13
N ILE A 224 17.77 26.79 -15.22
CA ILE A 224 18.35 25.45 -15.19
C ILE A 224 19.89 25.53 -15.20
N ASN A 225 20.47 25.94 -14.07
CA ASN A 225 21.90 26.02 -13.83
C ASN A 225 22.38 24.89 -12.87
N GLU A 226 23.69 24.64 -12.78
CA GLU A 226 24.25 23.64 -11.88
C GLU A 226 23.86 23.85 -10.43
N ASP A 227 23.83 25.10 -9.94
CA ASP A 227 23.43 25.45 -8.58
C ASP A 227 21.96 25.13 -8.27
N PHE A 228 21.09 25.20 -9.27
CA PHE A 228 19.69 24.81 -9.15
C PHE A 228 19.56 23.30 -8.92
N PHE A 229 20.33 22.50 -9.66
CA PHE A 229 20.32 21.05 -9.50
C PHE A 229 20.82 20.61 -8.13
N ASP A 230 21.86 21.24 -7.63
CA ASP A 230 22.48 20.86 -6.36
C ASP A 230 21.62 21.28 -5.14
N LYS A 231 20.79 22.31 -5.26
CA LYS A 231 19.96 22.82 -4.17
C LYS A 231 18.51 22.30 -4.18
N ILE A 232 17.92 22.13 -5.35
CA ILE A 232 16.49 21.86 -5.50
C ILE A 232 16.19 20.43 -5.95
N LEU A 233 17.02 19.87 -6.83
CA LEU A 233 16.81 18.54 -7.36
C LEU A 233 17.55 17.47 -6.53
N LEU A 234 17.25 17.45 -5.23
CA LEU A 234 17.73 16.36 -4.38
C LEU A 234 17.10 15.04 -4.85
N THR A 235 17.91 14.04 -5.04
CA THR A 235 17.46 12.67 -5.30
C THR A 235 16.65 12.21 -4.11
N LYS A 236 15.33 12.00 -4.29
CA LYS A 236 14.56 11.29 -3.26
C LYS A 236 15.09 9.85 -3.20
N SER A 237 15.41 9.38 -1.99
CA SER A 237 15.56 7.96 -1.78
C SER A 237 14.23 7.32 -2.20
N TYR A 238 14.25 6.54 -3.29
CA TYR A 238 13.10 5.76 -3.68
C TYR A 238 12.82 4.75 -2.57
N ASN A 239 11.53 4.55 -2.26
CA ASN A 239 10.98 3.57 -1.34
C ASN A 239 11.82 2.29 -1.26
N GLU A 240 13.02 2.40 -0.69
CA GLU A 240 13.68 1.22 -0.19
C GLU A 240 12.78 0.66 0.89
N ASP A 241 12.42 -0.59 0.75
CA ASP A 241 11.66 -1.30 1.76
C ASP A 241 12.34 -1.04 3.12
N SER A 242 11.58 -0.65 4.13
CA SER A 242 12.11 -0.35 5.47
C SER A 242 13.05 -1.45 6.00
N LYS A 243 12.89 -2.69 5.52
CA LYS A 243 13.83 -3.77 5.77
C LYS A 243 15.21 -3.54 5.14
N ASN A 244 15.25 -3.11 3.89
CA ASN A 244 16.52 -2.85 3.17
C ASN A 244 17.27 -1.69 3.83
N ILE A 245 16.55 -0.63 4.23
CA ILE A 245 17.12 0.48 4.98
C ILE A 245 17.71 -0.01 6.30
N THR A 246 16.99 -0.86 7.03
CA THR A 246 17.46 -1.42 8.30
C THR A 246 18.66 -2.34 8.11
N THR A 247 18.66 -3.18 7.07
CA THR A 247 19.80 -4.02 6.69
C THR A 247 21.05 -3.17 6.42
N HIS A 248 20.88 -2.10 5.64
CA HIS A 248 21.98 -1.18 5.31
C HIS A 248 22.53 -0.48 6.56
N LEU A 249 21.67 -0.11 7.53
CA LEU A 249 22.11 0.47 8.80
C LEU A 249 22.95 -0.51 9.64
N PHE A 250 22.69 -1.81 9.57
CA PHE A 250 23.53 -2.80 10.23
C PHE A 250 24.85 -3.06 9.50
N GLU A 251 24.84 -3.02 8.18
CA GLU A 251 26.04 -3.30 7.36
C GLU A 251 26.99 -2.11 7.22
N ASN A 252 26.44 -0.89 7.22
CA ASN A 252 27.22 0.32 6.93
C ASN A 252 26.97 1.44 7.93
N TYR A 253 28.03 2.20 8.21
CA TYR A 253 27.89 3.47 8.90
C TYR A 253 27.28 4.53 7.99
N VAL A 254 26.24 5.21 8.47
CA VAL A 254 25.56 6.29 7.75
C VAL A 254 25.76 7.62 8.50
N PRO A 255 26.37 8.65 7.87
CA PRO A 255 26.51 9.96 8.49
C PRO A 255 25.16 10.64 8.76
N ILE A 256 25.12 11.45 9.81
CA ILE A 256 23.88 12.14 10.26
C ILE A 256 23.33 13.06 9.17
N GLU A 257 24.18 13.72 8.38
CA GLU A 257 23.78 14.63 7.30
C GLU A 257 22.93 13.94 6.22
N LYS A 258 23.08 12.63 6.08
CA LYS A 258 22.31 11.83 5.10
C LYS A 258 20.93 11.39 5.58
N HIS A 259 20.50 11.77 6.78
CA HIS A 259 19.25 11.29 7.38
C HIS A 259 18.05 11.48 6.44
N ASN A 260 17.80 12.69 5.97
CA ASN A 260 16.63 13.03 5.15
C ASN A 260 16.66 12.43 3.73
N THR A 261 17.86 12.08 3.24
CA THR A 261 18.00 11.40 1.95
C THR A 261 17.91 9.89 2.07
N PHE A 262 18.19 9.34 3.26
CA PHE A 262 18.27 7.91 3.49
C PHE A 262 16.99 7.33 4.10
N ILE A 263 16.30 8.07 4.98
CA ILE A 263 15.07 7.63 5.65
C ILE A 263 13.93 8.60 5.33
N ASN A 264 12.86 8.09 4.69
CA ASN A 264 11.66 8.87 4.43
C ASN A 264 10.91 9.19 5.73
N GLU A 265 10.17 10.30 5.77
CA GLU A 265 9.39 10.69 6.96
C GLU A 265 8.43 9.62 7.45
N ASN A 266 7.76 8.95 6.51
CA ASN A 266 6.79 7.88 6.81
C ASN A 266 7.44 6.63 7.40
N ASP A 267 8.70 6.36 7.06
CA ASP A 267 9.42 5.15 7.45
C ASP A 267 10.23 5.31 8.74
N ARG A 268 10.41 6.55 9.23
CA ARG A 268 11.22 6.86 10.41
C ARG A 268 10.87 5.98 11.62
N THR A 269 9.59 5.87 11.94
CA THR A 269 9.12 5.07 13.08
C THR A 269 9.30 3.58 12.85
N ILE A 270 9.00 3.09 11.64
CA ILE A 270 9.10 1.68 11.30
C ILE A 270 10.56 1.23 11.30
N VAL A 271 11.46 1.99 10.68
CA VAL A 271 12.90 1.70 10.63
C VAL A 271 13.50 1.66 12.02
N SER A 272 13.14 2.61 12.91
CA SER A 272 13.64 2.63 14.29
C SER A 272 13.17 1.41 15.09
N LEU A 273 11.93 0.99 14.93
CA LEU A 273 11.40 -0.21 15.56
C LEU A 273 12.05 -1.49 15.03
N LEU A 274 12.27 -1.58 13.72
CA LEU A 274 12.97 -2.72 13.09
C LEU A 274 14.43 -2.78 13.57
N TYR A 275 15.10 -1.64 13.65
CA TYR A 275 16.47 -1.55 14.15
C TYR A 275 16.56 -2.05 15.61
N HIS A 276 15.67 -1.60 16.48
CA HIS A 276 15.61 -2.05 17.87
C HIS A 276 15.30 -3.56 18.00
N GLU A 277 14.35 -4.09 17.25
CA GLU A 277 13.96 -5.51 17.31
C GLU A 277 15.12 -6.44 16.91
N ASN A 278 15.93 -6.04 15.92
CA ASN A 278 16.95 -6.91 15.34
C ASN A 278 18.37 -6.70 15.92
N ILE A 279 18.63 -5.59 16.62
CA ILE A 279 19.96 -5.26 17.13
C ILE A 279 20.53 -6.31 18.10
N SER A 280 19.67 -6.92 18.93
CA SER A 280 20.09 -7.96 19.89
C SER A 280 20.65 -9.19 19.19
N ASP A 281 20.05 -9.60 18.08
CA ASP A 281 20.47 -10.78 17.32
C ASP A 281 21.78 -10.50 16.59
N HIS A 282 21.92 -9.28 16.04
CA HIS A 282 23.18 -8.82 15.41
C HIS A 282 24.34 -8.77 16.39
N MET A 283 24.10 -8.29 17.61
CA MET A 283 25.13 -8.24 18.65
C MET A 283 25.54 -9.64 19.12
N LYS A 284 24.62 -10.60 19.20
CA LYS A 284 24.92 -12.00 19.54
C LYS A 284 25.79 -12.67 18.47
N LEU A 285 25.52 -12.44 17.20
CA LEU A 285 26.29 -13.00 16.08
C LEU A 285 27.75 -12.57 16.09
N ASN A 286 28.02 -11.34 16.51
CA ASN A 286 29.38 -10.76 16.46
C ASN A 286 30.24 -11.04 17.70
N LYS A 287 29.80 -11.81 18.71
CA LYS A 287 30.52 -12.27 19.92
C LYS A 287 31.40 -11.21 20.60
N PHE A 288 30.85 -10.05 20.88
CA PHE A 288 31.62 -8.93 21.42
C PHE A 288 31.83 -8.99 22.95
N LYS A 289 32.99 -8.58 23.46
CA LYS A 289 33.31 -8.54 24.90
C LYS A 289 32.46 -7.58 25.72
N ASN A 290 31.92 -6.49 25.10
CA ASN A 290 31.17 -5.44 25.80
C ASN A 290 29.73 -5.28 25.27
N THR A 291 29.13 -6.34 24.72
CA THR A 291 27.81 -6.33 24.08
C THR A 291 26.73 -5.67 24.95
N THR A 292 26.69 -6.01 26.24
CA THR A 292 25.69 -5.52 27.18
C THR A 292 25.80 -4.02 27.41
N LYS A 293 27.04 -3.46 27.56
CA LYS A 293 27.23 -2.03 27.77
C LYS A 293 26.84 -1.22 26.53
N THR A 294 27.19 -1.71 25.33
CA THR A 294 26.83 -1.07 24.07
C THR A 294 25.33 -1.11 23.84
N TYR A 295 24.70 -2.26 24.12
CA TYR A 295 23.24 -2.38 24.05
C TYR A 295 22.53 -1.44 25.03
N LEU A 296 23.02 -1.32 26.26
CA LEU A 296 22.46 -0.40 27.27
C LEU A 296 22.48 1.05 26.78
N LYS A 297 23.61 1.53 26.25
CA LYS A 297 23.73 2.88 25.66
C LYS A 297 22.72 3.11 24.53
N ILE A 298 22.55 2.13 23.65
CA ILE A 298 21.60 2.22 22.54
C ILE A 298 20.16 2.21 23.07
N LEU A 299 19.87 1.39 24.06
CA LEU A 299 18.55 1.32 24.70
C LEU A 299 18.19 2.64 25.42
N GLU A 300 19.14 3.26 26.11
CA GLU A 300 18.95 4.57 26.75
C GLU A 300 18.59 5.65 25.70
N ASN A 301 19.27 5.65 24.55
CA ASN A 301 18.95 6.57 23.45
C ASN A 301 17.55 6.33 22.89
N ILE A 302 17.16 5.07 22.72
CA ILE A 302 15.83 4.71 22.23
C ILE A 302 14.76 5.15 23.23
N CYS A 303 14.95 4.91 24.52
CA CYS A 303 14.02 5.34 25.57
C CYS A 303 13.89 6.87 25.64
N TYR A 304 15.01 7.59 25.54
CA TYR A 304 14.99 9.05 25.51
C TYR A 304 14.25 9.59 24.28
N SER A 305 14.46 8.99 23.13
CA SER A 305 13.75 9.37 21.92
C SER A 305 12.26 9.01 21.95
N ASP A 306 11.89 7.91 22.58
CA ASP A 306 10.47 7.58 22.79
C ASP A 306 9.77 8.62 23.69
N TYR A 307 10.49 9.15 24.67
CA TYR A 307 9.99 10.28 25.47
C TYR A 307 9.79 11.54 24.62
N ILE A 308 10.74 11.85 23.72
CA ILE A 308 10.59 12.98 22.78
C ILE A 308 9.41 12.75 21.82
N ASP A 309 9.24 11.55 21.28
CA ASP A 309 8.10 11.23 20.43
C ASP A 309 6.77 11.43 21.17
N ARG A 310 6.69 11.01 22.43
CA ARG A 310 5.51 11.23 23.25
C ARG A 310 5.16 12.71 23.37
N ILE A 311 6.16 13.58 23.63
CA ILE A 311 5.97 15.04 23.70
C ILE A 311 5.55 15.58 22.32
N THR A 312 6.20 15.11 21.25
CA THR A 312 5.90 15.48 19.86
C THR A 312 4.43 15.26 19.54
N PHE A 313 3.92 14.06 19.81
CA PHE A 313 2.52 13.71 19.54
C PHE A 313 1.53 14.41 20.46
N GLN A 314 1.84 14.57 21.76
CA GLN A 314 0.95 15.23 22.71
C GLN A 314 0.78 16.72 22.42
N ASN A 315 1.88 17.39 22.04
CA ASN A 315 1.90 18.84 21.79
C ASN A 315 1.85 19.20 20.30
N GLN A 316 1.80 18.20 19.40
CA GLN A 316 1.82 18.37 17.94
C GLN A 316 3.03 19.16 17.41
N ILE A 317 4.20 19.02 18.05
CA ILE A 317 5.45 19.70 17.67
C ILE A 317 6.23 18.81 16.70
N TRP A 318 5.80 18.71 15.46
CA TRP A 318 6.33 17.79 14.45
C TRP A 318 7.82 17.97 14.10
N GLN A 319 8.41 19.13 14.42
CA GLN A 319 9.84 19.40 14.24
C GLN A 319 10.74 18.42 15.02
N PHE A 320 10.27 17.90 16.15
CA PHE A 320 11.02 16.92 16.96
C PHE A 320 11.03 15.51 16.36
N ASN A 321 10.17 15.21 15.37
CA ASN A 321 10.14 13.90 14.75
C ASN A 321 11.45 13.56 14.02
N GLU A 322 12.08 14.55 13.38
CA GLU A 322 13.38 14.35 12.75
C GLU A 322 14.48 14.08 13.79
N MET A 323 14.53 14.88 14.85
CA MET A 323 15.49 14.71 15.93
C MET A 323 15.36 13.36 16.62
N SER A 324 14.13 12.94 16.94
CA SER A 324 13.84 11.63 17.53
C SER A 324 14.31 10.50 16.61
N SER A 325 14.03 10.59 15.30
CA SER A 325 14.47 9.60 14.34
C SER A 325 15.99 9.51 14.23
N ILE A 326 16.71 10.64 14.20
CA ILE A 326 18.19 10.67 14.17
C ILE A 326 18.75 9.94 15.39
N ILE A 327 18.24 10.20 16.57
CA ILE A 327 18.74 9.57 17.81
C ILE A 327 18.48 8.07 17.81
N LYS A 328 17.28 7.63 17.43
CA LYS A 328 16.91 6.21 17.40
C LYS A 328 17.69 5.41 16.36
N THR A 329 17.94 5.99 15.19
CA THR A 329 18.50 5.28 14.04
C THR A 329 19.98 5.59 13.83
N LEU A 330 20.33 6.79 13.39
CA LEU A 330 21.70 7.11 12.95
C LEU A 330 22.68 7.26 14.11
N TYR A 331 22.27 7.85 15.24
CA TYR A 331 23.14 7.91 16.39
C TYR A 331 23.36 6.54 17.02
N SER A 332 22.33 5.71 17.05
CA SER A 332 22.45 4.30 17.46
C SER A 332 23.32 3.50 16.48
N ASN A 333 23.21 3.75 15.19
CA ASN A 333 24.10 3.20 14.15
C ASN A 333 25.56 3.62 14.36
N TYR A 334 25.82 4.91 14.67
CA TYR A 334 27.16 5.40 14.99
C TYR A 334 27.76 4.65 16.17
N ILE A 335 27.02 4.51 17.29
CA ILE A 335 27.48 3.78 18.47
C ILE A 335 27.79 2.32 18.13
N TYR A 336 26.88 1.68 17.37
CA TYR A 336 27.04 0.29 16.95
C TYR A 336 28.32 0.07 16.12
N HIS A 337 28.56 0.88 15.09
CA HIS A 337 29.73 0.77 14.21
C HIS A 337 31.04 1.20 14.88
N LYS A 338 30.99 2.13 15.84
CA LYS A 338 32.16 2.54 16.62
C LYS A 338 32.67 1.43 17.54
N GLU A 339 31.74 0.71 18.18
CA GLU A 339 32.09 -0.36 19.13
C GLU A 339 32.35 -1.69 18.41
N ILE A 340 31.80 -1.88 17.19
CA ILE A 340 31.89 -3.13 16.40
C ILE A 340 32.46 -2.84 15.01
N PRO A 341 33.80 -2.67 14.88
CA PRO A 341 34.41 -2.29 13.61
C PRO A 341 34.42 -3.39 12.54
N ASN A 342 34.43 -4.68 12.93
CA ASN A 342 34.45 -5.82 12.01
C ASN A 342 33.13 -6.58 12.07
N GLN A 343 32.25 -6.36 11.08
CA GLN A 343 30.94 -6.96 11.05
C GLN A 343 30.87 -8.15 10.10
N ASN A 344 30.26 -9.23 10.57
CA ASN A 344 29.84 -10.30 9.69
C ASN A 344 28.57 -9.87 8.95
N LYS A 345 28.50 -10.12 7.65
CA LYS A 345 27.31 -9.85 6.86
C LYS A 345 26.09 -10.56 7.48
N LEU A 346 24.96 -9.89 7.40
CA LEU A 346 23.66 -10.44 7.82
C LEU A 346 23.42 -11.81 7.20
N THR A 347 23.28 -12.81 8.04
CA THR A 347 22.87 -14.15 7.64
C THR A 347 21.39 -14.42 7.84
N SER A 348 20.68 -13.52 8.55
CA SER A 348 19.25 -13.64 8.85
C SER A 348 18.44 -12.47 8.28
N GLU A 349 17.24 -12.78 7.81
CA GLU A 349 16.30 -11.75 7.38
C GLU A 349 15.83 -10.87 8.55
N ILE A 350 15.68 -9.57 8.30
CA ILE A 350 15.13 -8.61 9.25
C ILE A 350 13.70 -9.00 9.64
N ARG A 351 13.48 -9.19 10.94
CA ARG A 351 12.17 -9.51 11.52
C ARG A 351 11.37 -8.25 11.81
N PHE A 352 10.08 -8.30 11.46
CA PHE A 352 9.16 -7.24 11.89
C PHE A 352 8.82 -7.35 13.37
N THR A 353 8.72 -6.19 14.03
CA THR A 353 8.27 -6.11 15.41
C THR A 353 6.81 -6.55 15.56
N LYS A 354 6.52 -7.30 16.62
CA LYS A 354 5.15 -7.69 16.98
C LYS A 354 4.41 -6.58 17.75
N VAL A 355 5.10 -5.53 18.17
CA VAL A 355 4.55 -4.46 18.99
C VAL A 355 3.38 -3.77 18.29
N LEU A 356 3.55 -3.36 17.03
CA LEU A 356 2.50 -2.69 16.26
C LEU A 356 1.24 -3.53 16.10
N THR A 357 1.38 -4.81 15.75
CA THR A 357 0.24 -5.72 15.60
C THR A 357 -0.46 -6.02 16.93
N LYS A 358 0.30 -6.11 18.03
CA LYS A 358 -0.25 -6.33 19.36
C LYS A 358 -1.07 -5.14 19.82
N TYR A 359 -0.54 -3.93 19.74
CA TYR A 359 -1.26 -2.70 20.14
C TYR A 359 -2.48 -2.43 19.28
N SER A 360 -2.38 -2.61 17.97
CA SER A 360 -3.55 -2.49 17.07
C SER A 360 -4.66 -3.47 17.46
N THR A 361 -4.30 -4.71 17.77
CA THR A 361 -5.27 -5.73 18.22
C THR A 361 -5.90 -5.36 19.56
N GLU A 362 -5.12 -4.88 20.50
CA GLU A 362 -5.60 -4.45 21.83
C GLU A 362 -6.54 -3.24 21.69
N TYR A 363 -6.16 -2.23 20.91
CA TYR A 363 -7.00 -1.06 20.64
C TYR A 363 -8.33 -1.46 19.99
N ASN A 364 -8.30 -2.27 18.94
CA ASN A 364 -9.51 -2.73 18.26
C ASN A 364 -10.42 -3.57 19.16
N ASN A 365 -9.84 -4.32 20.11
CA ASN A 365 -10.64 -5.04 21.09
C ASN A 365 -11.23 -4.13 22.17
N GLN A 366 -10.49 -3.10 22.61
CA GLN A 366 -11.01 -2.10 23.54
C GLN A 366 -12.18 -1.32 22.92
N GLN A 367 -12.03 -0.86 21.67
CA GLN A 367 -13.11 -0.19 20.94
C GLN A 367 -14.34 -1.09 20.78
N PHE A 368 -14.12 -2.36 20.41
CA PHE A 368 -15.21 -3.33 20.30
C PHE A 368 -15.95 -3.52 21.64
N ILE A 369 -15.23 -3.70 22.74
CA ILE A 369 -15.84 -3.84 24.08
C ILE A 369 -16.59 -2.56 24.47
N PHE A 370 -16.00 -1.38 24.20
CA PHE A 370 -16.65 -0.11 24.49
C PHE A 370 -17.98 0.05 23.73
N ASN A 371 -18.00 -0.28 22.44
CA ASN A 371 -19.23 -0.26 21.65
C ASN A 371 -20.27 -1.22 22.20
N MET A 372 -19.87 -2.44 22.61
CA MET A 372 -20.77 -3.42 23.22
C MET A 372 -21.33 -2.93 24.58
N CYS A 373 -20.49 -2.26 25.38
CA CYS A 373 -20.94 -1.65 26.64
C CYS A 373 -21.98 -0.55 26.41
N GLN A 374 -21.82 0.25 25.37
CA GLN A 374 -22.78 1.29 25.00
C GLN A 374 -24.12 0.70 24.53
N GLU A 375 -24.09 -0.32 23.68
CA GLU A 375 -25.31 -0.96 23.15
C GLU A 375 -26.12 -1.67 24.24
N LEU A 376 -25.44 -2.30 25.20
CA LEU A 376 -26.10 -3.04 26.28
C LEU A 376 -26.29 -2.22 27.57
N ASN A 377 -25.80 -0.97 27.63
CA ASN A 377 -25.79 -0.14 28.83
C ASN A 377 -25.16 -0.84 30.06
N LEU A 378 -24.10 -1.62 29.85
CA LEU A 378 -23.38 -2.35 30.89
C LEU A 378 -21.98 -1.79 31.08
N ASP A 379 -21.45 -1.88 32.32
CA ASP A 379 -20.02 -1.63 32.55
C ASP A 379 -19.17 -2.78 31.97
N LYS A 380 -17.91 -2.50 31.70
CA LYS A 380 -16.97 -3.47 31.09
C LYS A 380 -16.87 -4.77 31.88
N LYS A 381 -16.87 -4.70 33.23
CA LYS A 381 -16.79 -5.89 34.08
C LYS A 381 -18.05 -6.72 34.00
N ASP A 382 -19.21 -6.06 34.06
CA ASP A 382 -20.52 -6.70 33.99
C ASP A 382 -20.76 -7.31 32.60
N LEU A 383 -20.32 -6.64 31.54
CA LEU A 383 -20.36 -7.17 30.18
C LEU A 383 -19.55 -8.48 30.06
N ILE A 384 -18.32 -8.48 30.56
CA ILE A 384 -17.47 -9.69 30.51
C ILE A 384 -18.07 -10.81 31.36
N ALA A 385 -18.54 -10.51 32.56
CA ALA A 385 -19.18 -11.49 33.44
C ALA A 385 -20.44 -12.08 32.80
N PHE A 386 -21.28 -11.24 32.19
CA PHE A 386 -22.49 -11.65 31.50
C PHE A 386 -22.20 -12.62 30.35
N PHE A 387 -21.28 -12.24 29.45
CA PHE A 387 -20.94 -13.13 28.33
C PHE A 387 -20.13 -14.34 28.75
N TYR A 388 -19.35 -14.28 29.84
CA TYR A 388 -18.67 -15.46 30.41
C TYR A 388 -19.71 -16.45 30.94
N HIS A 389 -20.74 -16.00 31.63
CA HIS A 389 -21.82 -16.84 32.14
C HIS A 389 -22.60 -17.50 30.98
N ILE A 390 -22.93 -16.73 29.93
CA ILE A 390 -23.57 -17.26 28.73
C ILE A 390 -22.68 -18.30 28.04
N ASN A 391 -21.38 -18.03 27.92
CA ASN A 391 -20.44 -18.97 27.28
C ASN A 391 -20.31 -20.30 28.04
N ASN A 392 -20.50 -20.28 29.36
CA ASN A 392 -20.47 -21.50 30.19
C ASN A 392 -21.78 -22.30 30.10
N ILE A 393 -22.91 -21.63 29.90
CA ILE A 393 -24.23 -22.29 29.78
C ILE A 393 -24.40 -22.90 28.38
N PHE A 394 -23.94 -22.20 27.35
CA PHE A 394 -24.11 -22.58 25.96
C PHE A 394 -22.81 -23.08 25.35
N ASN A 395 -22.71 -24.36 25.03
CA ASN A 395 -21.62 -24.91 24.21
C ASN A 395 -21.65 -24.32 22.80
N GLU A 396 -20.48 -24.12 22.17
CA GLU A 396 -20.29 -23.46 20.84
C GLU A 396 -21.21 -23.99 19.72
N ASN A 397 -21.68 -25.24 19.82
CA ASN A 397 -22.56 -25.87 18.81
C ASN A 397 -24.05 -25.55 18.95
N MET A 398 -24.48 -24.86 20.02
CA MET A 398 -25.91 -24.52 20.25
C MET A 398 -26.27 -23.06 19.87
N PHE A 399 -25.33 -22.30 19.40
CA PHE A 399 -25.52 -20.86 19.13
C PHE A 399 -26.44 -20.52 17.96
N ASP A 400 -26.54 -21.39 16.98
CA ASP A 400 -27.28 -21.07 15.75
C ASP A 400 -28.77 -21.18 15.87
N ASN A 401 -29.32 -21.80 16.97
CA ASN A 401 -30.76 -22.09 17.12
C ASN A 401 -31.36 -21.65 18.47
N ASN A 402 -30.81 -20.66 19.16
CA ASN A 402 -31.25 -20.31 20.52
C ASN A 402 -32.11 -19.04 20.52
N GLU A 403 -33.41 -19.15 20.83
CA GLU A 403 -34.38 -18.03 20.93
C GLU A 403 -33.90 -16.91 21.87
N PHE A 404 -33.15 -17.25 22.93
CA PHE A 404 -32.61 -16.25 23.85
C PHE A 404 -31.60 -15.31 23.17
N ILE A 405 -30.73 -15.86 22.31
CA ILE A 405 -29.75 -15.07 21.58
C ILE A 405 -30.45 -14.26 20.50
N GLU A 406 -31.47 -14.78 19.86
CA GLU A 406 -32.29 -14.06 18.88
C GLU A 406 -33.02 -12.89 19.55
N ASN A 407 -33.68 -13.11 20.69
CA ASN A 407 -34.33 -12.05 21.46
C ASN A 407 -33.37 -10.97 21.95
N LEU A 408 -32.12 -11.34 22.28
CA LEU A 408 -31.07 -10.40 22.69
C LEU A 408 -30.53 -9.59 21.51
N LEU A 409 -30.54 -10.20 20.32
CA LEU A 409 -30.13 -9.55 19.08
C LEU A 409 -31.21 -8.63 18.50
N ASP A 410 -32.47 -9.01 18.61
CA ASP A 410 -33.61 -8.22 18.09
C ASP A 410 -33.81 -6.90 18.84
N ASN A 411 -33.43 -6.84 20.12
CA ASN A 411 -33.51 -5.64 20.96
C ASN A 411 -32.25 -4.78 20.97
N SER A 412 -31.17 -5.18 20.28
CA SER A 412 -29.89 -4.48 20.23
C SER A 412 -29.29 -4.51 18.83
N ASN A 413 -28.46 -3.52 18.51
CA ASN A 413 -27.72 -3.48 17.22
C ASN A 413 -26.54 -4.49 17.17
N ILE A 414 -26.60 -5.57 17.93
CA ILE A 414 -25.51 -6.56 18.07
C ILE A 414 -25.73 -7.70 17.09
N ASN A 415 -24.71 -7.99 16.28
CA ASN A 415 -24.75 -9.08 15.31
C ASN A 415 -24.25 -10.41 15.90
N LYS A 416 -24.72 -11.55 15.37
CA LYS A 416 -24.19 -12.89 15.72
C LYS A 416 -22.66 -12.97 15.64
N LEU A 417 -22.01 -12.20 14.74
CA LEU A 417 -20.57 -12.14 14.62
C LEU A 417 -19.91 -11.43 15.81
N ASP A 418 -20.55 -10.46 16.41
CA ASP A 418 -20.05 -9.73 17.57
C ASP A 418 -20.06 -10.63 18.82
N ILE A 419 -21.08 -11.46 18.98
CA ILE A 419 -21.15 -12.46 20.04
C ILE A 419 -20.03 -13.50 19.88
N LYS A 420 -19.83 -14.04 18.67
CA LYS A 420 -18.71 -14.95 18.39
C LYS A 420 -17.35 -14.29 18.68
N ARG A 421 -17.23 -12.98 18.43
CA ARG A 421 -16.01 -12.22 18.71
C ARG A 421 -15.75 -12.03 20.21
N ILE A 422 -16.79 -11.73 21.00
CA ILE A 422 -16.63 -11.55 22.46
C ILE A 422 -16.28 -12.87 23.16
N PHE A 423 -16.89 -14.01 22.75
CA PHE A 423 -16.50 -15.32 23.26
C PHE A 423 -15.06 -15.67 22.96
N LYS A 424 -14.61 -15.42 21.72
CA LYS A 424 -13.20 -15.62 21.35
C LYS A 424 -12.25 -14.75 22.18
N PHE A 425 -12.69 -13.54 22.53
CA PHE A 425 -11.94 -12.64 23.40
C PHE A 425 -11.86 -13.19 24.84
N ILE A 426 -12.97 -13.63 25.42
CA ILE A 426 -13.06 -14.20 26.77
C ILE A 426 -12.22 -15.48 26.87
N ASN A 427 -12.36 -16.41 25.90
CA ASN A 427 -11.59 -17.66 25.86
C ASN A 427 -10.07 -17.44 25.73
N LYS A 428 -9.66 -16.31 25.11
CA LYS A 428 -8.25 -15.94 25.01
C LYS A 428 -7.70 -15.41 26.35
N ILE A 429 -8.53 -14.73 27.15
CA ILE A 429 -8.16 -14.26 28.49
C ILE A 429 -8.01 -15.45 29.44
N SER A 430 -8.99 -16.35 29.50
CA SER A 430 -8.95 -17.53 30.36
C SER A 430 -7.74 -18.45 30.08
N LYS A 431 -7.41 -18.66 28.80
CA LYS A 431 -6.19 -19.41 28.42
C LYS A 431 -4.89 -18.73 28.84
N ARG A 432 -4.85 -17.41 28.96
CA ARG A 432 -3.66 -16.68 29.46
C ARG A 432 -3.50 -16.78 30.97
N GLU A 433 -4.57 -16.86 31.71
CA GLU A 433 -4.53 -17.05 33.16
C GLU A 433 -4.06 -18.47 33.51
N THR A 434 -4.62 -19.48 32.88
CA THR A 434 -4.19 -20.88 33.07
C THR A 434 -2.73 -21.13 32.69
N SER A 435 -2.17 -20.43 31.70
CA SER A 435 -0.75 -20.55 31.33
C SER A 435 0.20 -19.80 32.26
N LYS A 436 -0.28 -18.86 33.08
CA LYS A 436 0.53 -18.18 34.09
C LYS A 436 0.61 -19.00 35.38
N ASP A 437 -0.46 -19.71 35.72
CA ASP A 437 -0.50 -20.57 36.91
C ASP A 437 0.45 -21.76 36.78
N TYR A 438 0.77 -22.24 35.56
CA TYR A 438 1.78 -23.31 35.34
C TYR A 438 3.24 -22.83 35.37
N LEU A 439 3.48 -21.49 35.40
CA LEU A 439 4.84 -20.94 35.50
C LEU A 439 5.20 -20.42 36.89
N SER A 440 4.26 -20.47 37.84
CA SER A 440 4.47 -20.04 39.23
C SER A 440 4.73 -21.20 40.22
N ASP A 441 4.62 -22.48 39.75
CA ASP A 441 4.85 -23.67 40.59
C ASP A 441 6.25 -24.29 40.41
N ASP A 442 7.15 -23.66 39.63
CA ASP A 442 8.54 -24.09 39.39
C ASP A 442 9.60 -23.07 39.87
N GLU A 443 9.35 -22.30 40.95
CA GLU A 443 10.38 -21.52 41.66
C GLU A 443 10.53 -21.99 43.12
#